data_9d3469ade53d5bcacdd78b30e9722960
#
_entry.id   9d3469ade53d5bcacdd78b30e9722960
#
_cell.length_a   1.000
_cell.length_b   1.000
_cell.length_c   1.000
_cell.angle_alpha   90.00
_cell.angle_beta   90.00
_cell.angle_gamma   90.00
#
_symmetry.space_group_name_H-M   'P 1'
#
loop_
_entity.id
_entity.type
_entity.pdbx_description
1 polymer ?
#
loop_
_entity_poly.entity_id
_entity_poly.type
_entity_poly.pdbx_seq_one_letter_code
_entity_poly.pdbx_strand_id
1 'polypeptide(L)'
;MSNTIETESMDEMFKDPAPVIANPESVIVELQRGLLNPATGQWQTTAEVRELNGKDEEFLASLEGNKNITYAMYVGTIVSRATVRIGDTLIKNNKSVIDELITGDRDTLLVAILRATYGPERTFKYPCEACKTSNDVTINIEEDFPIQTTTFNLREPFDVTLKKGEVLKFKLPVGSDNIAMSKGESIAQQSTLLISRCVVWKDHKDSLYSEEWAKNLGLQDRNTILSAILGPKVGPKLGEVNTQCATCSADIVINVDWVSLLLA
;
A
#
# COMPACT_ATOMS: atom_id res chain seq x y z
N MET A 1 62.12 19.58 -42.14
CA MET A 1 60.92 18.72 -41.90
C MET A 1 60.84 18.52 -40.40
N SER A 2 59.96 19.29 -39.78
CA SER A 2 59.79 19.31 -38.34
C SER A 2 58.54 18.47 -38.03
N ASN A 3 58.71 17.32 -37.36
CA ASN A 3 57.59 16.50 -36.91
C ASN A 3 57.08 17.07 -35.59
N THR A 4 55.92 17.71 -35.67
CA THR A 4 55.12 18.08 -34.50
C THR A 4 54.31 16.83 -34.07
N ILE A 5 54.75 16.21 -33.02
CA ILE A 5 53.97 15.16 -32.35
C ILE A 5 52.91 15.92 -31.53
N GLU A 6 51.65 15.85 -31.95
CA GLU A 6 50.50 16.29 -31.12
C GLU A 6 50.42 15.38 -29.88
N THR A 7 50.74 15.94 -28.72
CA THR A 7 50.43 15.33 -27.43
C THR A 7 48.96 15.45 -27.18
N GLU A 8 48.17 14.44 -27.57
CA GLU A 8 46.83 14.24 -26.98
C GLU A 8 46.95 14.27 -25.49
N SER A 9 46.17 15.12 -24.82
CA SER A 9 46.27 15.29 -23.39
C SER A 9 45.82 13.99 -22.73
N MET A 10 46.64 13.47 -21.83
CA MET A 10 46.36 12.26 -21.04
C MET A 10 45.04 12.35 -20.25
N ASP A 11 44.48 13.54 -20.07
CA ASP A 11 43.17 13.80 -19.42
C ASP A 11 41.96 13.34 -20.26
N GLU A 12 42.09 13.14 -21.57
CA GLU A 12 41.01 12.60 -22.41
C GLU A 12 40.95 11.07 -22.39
N MET A 13 42.00 10.38 -22.06
CA MET A 13 42.07 8.91 -22.00
C MET A 13 41.42 8.32 -20.74
N PHE A 14 41.14 9.12 -19.70
CA PHE A 14 40.63 8.67 -18.42
C PHE A 14 39.22 9.17 -18.09
N LYS A 15 38.49 9.72 -19.06
CA LYS A 15 37.06 9.97 -18.88
C LYS A 15 36.34 8.64 -19.06
N ASP A 16 36.14 7.93 -17.95
CA ASP A 16 35.18 6.85 -17.90
C ASP A 16 33.83 7.37 -18.46
N PRO A 17 33.21 6.65 -19.41
CA PRO A 17 31.90 7.04 -19.88
C PRO A 17 30.97 7.14 -18.68
N ALA A 18 30.20 8.23 -18.61
CA ALA A 18 29.22 8.38 -17.53
C ALA A 18 28.37 7.09 -17.42
N PRO A 19 28.16 6.57 -16.21
CA PRO A 19 27.42 5.33 -16.04
C PRO A 19 26.05 5.47 -16.71
N VAL A 20 25.72 4.53 -17.59
CA VAL A 20 24.40 4.46 -18.21
C VAL A 20 23.40 4.08 -17.13
N ILE A 21 22.57 5.03 -16.72
CA ILE A 21 21.48 4.76 -15.80
C ILE A 21 20.42 3.98 -16.60
N ALA A 22 20.31 2.69 -16.33
CA ALA A 22 19.21 1.89 -16.89
C ALA A 22 17.87 2.42 -16.39
N ASN A 23 16.85 2.41 -17.28
CA ASN A 23 15.50 2.67 -16.83
C ASN A 23 15.06 1.55 -15.87
N PRO A 24 14.42 1.88 -14.74
CA PRO A 24 13.89 0.88 -13.83
C PRO A 24 12.92 -0.08 -14.54
N GLU A 25 12.93 -1.35 -14.16
CA GLU A 25 11.91 -2.28 -14.60
C GLU A 25 10.53 -1.79 -14.16
N SER A 26 9.55 -1.93 -15.05
CA SER A 26 8.16 -1.56 -14.75
C SER A 26 7.22 -2.75 -14.92
N VAL A 27 6.19 -2.80 -14.10
CA VAL A 27 5.15 -3.82 -14.10
C VAL A 27 3.79 -3.14 -14.22
N ILE A 28 2.92 -3.72 -15.06
CA ILE A 28 1.53 -3.28 -15.19
C ILE A 28 0.66 -4.17 -14.33
N VAL A 29 -0.27 -3.56 -13.58
CA VAL A 29 -1.19 -4.24 -12.66
C VAL A 29 -2.59 -3.66 -12.77
N GLU A 30 -3.61 -4.51 -12.57
CA GLU A 30 -5.01 -4.10 -12.55
C GLU A 30 -5.53 -3.91 -11.13
N LEU A 31 -6.15 -2.76 -10.89
CA LEU A 31 -6.78 -2.38 -9.64
C LEU A 31 -8.26 -2.76 -9.64
N GLN A 32 -8.84 -3.10 -8.51
CA GLN A 32 -10.22 -3.52 -8.40
C GLN A 32 -11.20 -2.34 -8.54
N ARG A 33 -10.97 -1.24 -7.85
CA ARG A 33 -11.75 -0.01 -7.97
C ARG A 33 -11.09 0.98 -8.91
N GLY A 34 -9.81 1.19 -8.76
CA GLY A 34 -9.02 2.15 -9.48
C GLY A 34 -9.19 3.60 -9.00
N LEU A 35 -8.76 4.53 -9.83
CA LEU A 35 -8.81 5.98 -9.62
C LEU A 35 -9.88 6.60 -10.52
N LEU A 36 -10.72 7.46 -9.95
CA LEU A 36 -11.66 8.26 -10.75
C LEU A 36 -10.91 9.40 -11.42
N ASN A 37 -10.95 9.45 -12.75
CA ASN A 37 -10.44 10.61 -13.49
C ASN A 37 -11.50 11.73 -13.44
N PRO A 38 -11.24 12.85 -12.76
CA PRO A 38 -12.24 13.90 -12.58
C PRO A 38 -12.57 14.65 -13.88
N ALA A 39 -11.67 14.61 -14.88
CA ALA A 39 -11.89 15.29 -16.16
C ALA A 39 -12.84 14.50 -17.07
N THR A 40 -12.81 13.16 -17.01
CA THR A 40 -13.62 12.29 -17.87
C THR A 40 -14.78 11.61 -17.14
N GLY A 41 -14.76 11.58 -15.80
CA GLY A 41 -15.72 10.83 -14.99
C GLY A 41 -15.54 9.30 -15.09
N GLN A 42 -14.44 8.82 -15.69
CA GLN A 42 -14.20 7.39 -15.87
C GLN A 42 -13.24 6.84 -14.80
N TRP A 43 -13.49 5.61 -14.38
CA TRP A 43 -12.60 4.86 -13.52
C TRP A 43 -11.46 4.26 -14.31
N GLN A 44 -10.25 4.49 -13.87
CA GLN A 44 -9.00 3.99 -14.45
C GLN A 44 -8.42 2.92 -13.52
N THR A 45 -8.29 1.69 -14.02
CA THR A 45 -7.89 0.52 -13.22
C THR A 45 -6.50 0.02 -13.53
N THR A 46 -5.97 0.32 -14.71
CA THR A 46 -4.62 -0.10 -15.10
C THR A 46 -3.58 0.81 -14.47
N ALA A 47 -2.67 0.26 -13.71
CA ALA A 47 -1.58 1.00 -13.08
C ALA A 47 -0.22 0.48 -13.53
N GLU A 48 0.76 1.35 -13.60
CA GLU A 48 2.16 1.05 -13.87
C GLU A 48 3.00 1.41 -12.66
N VAL A 49 3.76 0.43 -12.16
CA VAL A 49 4.71 0.59 -11.06
C VAL A 49 6.11 0.27 -11.53
N ARG A 50 7.12 0.84 -10.88
CA ARG A 50 8.53 0.56 -11.11
C ARG A 50 9.18 -0.07 -9.88
N GLU A 51 10.31 -0.70 -10.07
CA GLU A 51 11.17 -1.11 -8.96
C GLU A 51 11.61 0.09 -8.10
N LEU A 52 11.92 -0.18 -6.84
CA LEU A 52 12.59 0.77 -5.94
C LEU A 52 14.09 0.82 -6.25
N ASN A 53 14.67 1.99 -6.08
CA ASN A 53 16.10 2.21 -6.28
C ASN A 53 16.74 2.85 -5.03
N GLY A 54 18.08 3.03 -5.04
CA GLY A 54 18.81 3.57 -3.89
C GLY A 54 18.31 4.94 -3.41
N LYS A 55 17.77 5.79 -4.29
CA LYS A 55 17.15 7.08 -3.88
C LYS A 55 15.85 6.89 -3.11
N ASP A 56 15.12 5.83 -3.43
CA ASP A 56 13.91 5.47 -2.68
C ASP A 56 14.29 4.91 -1.31
N GLU A 57 15.30 4.04 -1.25
CA GLU A 57 15.84 3.48 -0.01
C GLU A 57 16.35 4.58 0.94
N GLU A 58 17.21 5.49 0.47
CA GLU A 58 17.70 6.63 1.26
C GLU A 58 16.55 7.50 1.79
N PHE A 59 15.54 7.75 0.95
CA PHE A 59 14.39 8.52 1.37
C PHE A 59 13.56 7.79 2.44
N LEU A 60 13.29 6.49 2.26
CA LEU A 60 12.54 5.69 3.22
C LEU A 60 13.29 5.57 4.55
N ALA A 61 14.60 5.37 4.53
CA ALA A 61 15.45 5.37 5.71
C ALA A 61 15.40 6.72 6.46
N SER A 62 15.27 7.84 5.75
CA SER A 62 15.11 9.15 6.38
C SER A 62 13.81 9.32 7.17
N LEU A 63 12.81 8.47 6.92
CA LEU A 63 11.54 8.46 7.65
C LEU A 63 11.59 7.58 8.90
N GLU A 64 12.57 6.70 9.00
CA GLU A 64 12.74 5.81 10.16
C GLU A 64 12.99 6.63 11.43
N GLY A 65 12.38 6.19 12.53
CA GLY A 65 12.47 6.89 13.82
C GLY A 65 11.60 8.14 13.94
N ASN A 66 10.93 8.58 12.88
CA ASN A 66 9.97 9.68 12.96
C ASN A 66 8.65 9.20 13.55
N LYS A 67 8.42 9.51 14.83
CA LYS A 67 7.21 9.09 15.60
C LYS A 67 5.89 9.61 15.01
N ASN A 68 5.93 10.58 14.09
CA ASN A 68 4.74 11.13 13.44
C ASN A 68 4.35 10.37 12.17
N ILE A 69 5.18 9.44 11.71
CA ILE A 69 4.89 8.61 10.53
C ILE A 69 4.19 7.34 10.99
N THR A 70 2.91 7.22 10.65
CA THR A 70 2.14 6.00 10.88
C THR A 70 2.41 4.98 9.77
N TYR A 71 2.12 3.70 10.03
CA TYR A 71 2.22 2.64 9.02
C TYR A 71 1.47 2.99 7.72
N ALA A 72 0.23 3.49 7.83
CA ALA A 72 -0.57 3.90 6.68
C ALA A 72 0.08 5.03 5.86
N MET A 73 0.77 5.96 6.52
CA MET A 73 1.53 7.03 5.87
C MET A 73 2.77 6.49 5.18
N TYR A 74 3.47 5.57 5.82
CA TYR A 74 4.69 4.95 5.29
C TYR A 74 4.39 4.17 4.02
N VAL A 75 3.39 3.28 4.05
CA VAL A 75 2.90 2.53 2.87
C VAL A 75 2.49 3.49 1.74
N GLY A 76 1.69 4.53 2.04
CA GLY A 76 1.29 5.52 1.03
C GLY A 76 2.49 6.23 0.40
N THR A 77 3.56 6.44 1.16
CA THR A 77 4.80 7.05 0.66
C THR A 77 5.54 6.12 -0.29
N ILE A 78 5.72 4.85 0.06
CA ILE A 78 6.31 3.84 -0.81
C ILE A 78 5.55 3.76 -2.14
N VAL A 79 4.24 3.56 -2.05
CA VAL A 79 3.38 3.41 -3.23
C VAL A 79 3.43 4.65 -4.12
N SER A 80 3.39 5.87 -3.56
CA SER A 80 3.44 7.09 -4.36
C SER A 80 4.76 7.32 -5.07
N ARG A 81 5.87 6.81 -4.52
CA ARG A 81 7.19 6.96 -5.12
C ARG A 81 7.42 6.00 -6.28
N ALA A 82 6.91 4.78 -6.17
CA ALA A 82 7.14 3.73 -7.15
C ALA A 82 6.00 3.56 -8.16
N THR A 83 4.82 4.15 -7.93
CA THR A 83 3.76 4.18 -8.95
C THR A 83 4.05 5.27 -9.98
N VAL A 84 4.15 4.87 -11.24
CA VAL A 84 4.43 5.77 -12.36
C VAL A 84 3.15 6.48 -12.78
N ARG A 85 2.09 5.71 -13.04
CA ARG A 85 0.77 6.22 -13.48
C ARG A 85 -0.35 5.27 -13.09
N ILE A 86 -1.57 5.82 -13.06
CA ILE A 86 -2.81 5.06 -13.01
C ILE A 86 -3.70 5.57 -14.14
N GLY A 87 -3.96 4.72 -15.14
CA GLY A 87 -4.52 5.14 -16.41
C GLY A 87 -3.69 6.25 -17.03
N ASP A 88 -4.34 7.41 -17.28
CA ASP A 88 -3.70 8.60 -17.85
C ASP A 88 -3.08 9.52 -16.78
N THR A 89 -3.31 9.24 -15.50
CA THR A 89 -2.85 10.08 -14.39
C THR A 89 -1.42 9.71 -13.99
N LEU A 90 -0.48 10.62 -14.23
CA LEU A 90 0.91 10.50 -13.74
C LEU A 90 0.98 10.82 -12.25
N ILE A 91 1.58 9.93 -11.47
CA ILE A 91 1.64 10.07 -10.00
C ILE A 91 2.73 11.05 -9.57
N LYS A 92 3.95 10.97 -10.14
CA LYS A 92 5.07 11.92 -9.86
C LYS A 92 5.29 12.20 -8.37
N ASN A 93 5.31 11.16 -7.55
CA ASN A 93 5.40 11.25 -6.09
C ASN A 93 4.20 11.99 -5.43
N ASN A 94 3.09 12.12 -6.12
CA ASN A 94 1.89 12.76 -5.58
C ASN A 94 1.12 11.79 -4.68
N LYS A 95 1.44 11.82 -3.40
CA LYS A 95 0.81 10.97 -2.40
C LYS A 95 -0.71 11.17 -2.28
N SER A 96 -1.21 12.38 -2.51
CA SER A 96 -2.64 12.66 -2.39
C SER A 96 -3.47 11.84 -3.38
N VAL A 97 -2.95 11.54 -4.57
CA VAL A 97 -3.62 10.67 -5.56
C VAL A 97 -3.68 9.22 -5.05
N ILE A 98 -2.59 8.73 -4.47
CA ILE A 98 -2.54 7.38 -3.87
C ILE A 98 -3.47 7.27 -2.66
N ASP A 99 -3.63 8.34 -1.90
CA ASP A 99 -4.49 8.38 -0.73
C ASP A 99 -5.99 8.37 -1.08
N GLU A 100 -6.37 8.55 -2.36
CA GLU A 100 -7.73 8.35 -2.87
C GLU A 100 -8.06 6.89 -3.25
N LEU A 101 -7.07 6.01 -3.30
CA LEU A 101 -7.29 4.58 -3.55
C LEU A 101 -7.82 3.87 -2.31
N ILE A 102 -8.68 2.86 -2.52
CA ILE A 102 -9.07 1.94 -1.43
C ILE A 102 -7.87 1.11 -0.98
N THR A 103 -7.94 0.58 0.24
CA THR A 103 -6.84 -0.18 0.84
C THR A 103 -6.37 -1.33 -0.05
N GLY A 104 -7.29 -2.14 -0.57
CA GLY A 104 -6.92 -3.29 -1.41
C GLY A 104 -6.20 -2.91 -2.71
N ASP A 105 -6.54 -1.78 -3.33
CA ASP A 105 -5.82 -1.28 -4.50
C ASP A 105 -4.41 -0.79 -4.14
N ARG A 106 -4.26 -0.14 -2.97
CA ARG A 106 -2.94 0.27 -2.46
C ARG A 106 -2.05 -0.93 -2.16
N ASP A 107 -2.62 -1.98 -1.55
CA ASP A 107 -1.92 -3.23 -1.27
C ASP A 107 -1.53 -3.95 -2.59
N THR A 108 -2.40 -3.92 -3.60
CA THR A 108 -2.09 -4.45 -4.93
C THR A 108 -0.90 -3.72 -5.58
N LEU A 109 -0.86 -2.40 -5.49
CA LEU A 109 0.29 -1.61 -5.97
C LEU A 109 1.57 -1.96 -5.19
N LEU A 110 1.47 -2.13 -3.86
CA LEU A 110 2.62 -2.44 -3.02
C LEU A 110 3.21 -3.82 -3.34
N VAL A 111 2.36 -4.83 -3.55
CA VAL A 111 2.78 -6.17 -3.99
C VAL A 111 3.44 -6.13 -5.37
N ALA A 112 2.88 -5.35 -6.30
CA ALA A 112 3.46 -5.18 -7.63
C ALA A 112 4.85 -4.48 -7.56
N ILE A 113 5.02 -3.51 -6.67
CA ILE A 113 6.31 -2.84 -6.40
C ILE A 113 7.32 -3.83 -5.82
N LEU A 114 6.90 -4.66 -4.86
CA LEU A 114 7.70 -5.74 -4.28
C LEU A 114 8.22 -6.68 -5.38
N ARG A 115 7.31 -7.12 -6.23
CA ARG A 115 7.62 -8.01 -7.34
C ARG A 115 8.56 -7.36 -8.37
N ALA A 116 8.34 -6.09 -8.71
CA ALA A 116 9.21 -5.35 -9.62
C ALA A 116 10.64 -5.21 -9.03
N THR A 117 10.75 -5.03 -7.70
CA THR A 117 12.02 -4.78 -7.02
C THR A 117 12.82 -6.06 -6.78
N TYR A 118 12.17 -7.15 -6.39
CA TYR A 118 12.85 -8.35 -5.91
C TYR A 118 12.53 -9.63 -6.69
N GLY A 119 11.62 -9.54 -7.66
CA GLY A 119 11.11 -10.72 -8.36
C GLY A 119 9.95 -11.40 -7.61
N PRO A 120 9.52 -12.58 -8.09
CA PRO A 120 8.34 -13.28 -7.55
C PRO A 120 8.57 -13.94 -6.20
N GLU A 121 9.82 -14.19 -5.81
CA GLU A 121 10.16 -14.93 -4.59
C GLU A 121 11.14 -14.15 -3.72
N ARG A 122 10.94 -14.26 -2.40
CA ARG A 122 11.89 -13.76 -1.40
C ARG A 122 12.20 -14.80 -0.35
N THR A 123 13.49 -14.94 -0.02
CA THR A 123 13.97 -15.85 1.02
C THR A 123 14.47 -15.04 2.22
N PHE A 124 13.98 -15.38 3.39
CA PHE A 124 14.35 -14.78 4.67
C PHE A 124 14.92 -15.83 5.61
N LYS A 125 15.80 -15.39 6.51
CA LYS A 125 16.24 -16.21 7.62
C LYS A 125 15.32 -16.00 8.82
N TYR A 126 14.66 -17.08 9.25
CA TYR A 126 13.72 -17.05 10.36
C TYR A 126 14.12 -18.08 11.45
N PRO A 127 14.29 -17.64 12.71
CA PRO A 127 14.67 -18.55 13.79
C PRO A 127 13.45 -19.39 14.22
N CYS A 128 13.64 -20.70 14.33
CA CYS A 128 12.64 -21.58 14.93
C CYS A 128 12.49 -21.28 16.43
N GLU A 129 11.27 -21.08 16.89
CA GLU A 129 11.02 -20.78 18.31
C GLU A 129 11.36 -21.96 19.22
N ALA A 130 11.22 -23.20 18.75
CA ALA A 130 11.45 -24.41 19.53
C ALA A 130 12.95 -24.74 19.70
N CYS A 131 13.74 -24.73 18.60
CA CYS A 131 15.15 -25.16 18.65
C CYS A 131 16.15 -24.02 18.39
N LYS A 132 15.66 -22.81 18.10
CA LYS A 132 16.45 -21.60 17.79
C LYS A 132 17.32 -21.70 16.54
N THR A 133 17.21 -22.79 15.76
CA THR A 133 17.91 -22.92 14.48
C THR A 133 17.33 -21.94 13.47
N SER A 134 18.19 -21.24 12.73
CA SER A 134 17.78 -20.36 11.63
C SER A 134 17.37 -21.20 10.42
N ASN A 135 16.20 -20.92 9.87
CA ASN A 135 15.67 -21.57 8.67
C ASN A 135 15.58 -20.55 7.55
N ASP A 136 15.86 -20.98 6.32
CA ASP A 136 15.58 -20.20 5.14
C ASP A 136 14.11 -20.43 4.75
N VAL A 137 13.32 -19.37 4.80
CA VAL A 137 11.89 -19.40 4.44
C VAL A 137 11.70 -18.61 3.15
N THR A 138 11.26 -19.27 2.10
CA THR A 138 10.95 -18.64 0.83
C THR A 138 9.46 -18.32 0.77
N ILE A 139 9.16 -17.07 0.46
CA ILE A 139 7.81 -16.56 0.23
C ILE A 139 7.64 -16.34 -1.27
N ASN A 140 6.60 -16.95 -1.83
CA ASN A 140 6.16 -16.70 -3.20
C ASN A 140 5.06 -15.63 -3.17
N ILE A 141 5.36 -14.46 -3.73
CA ILE A 141 4.47 -13.28 -3.64
C ILE A 141 3.10 -13.52 -4.30
N GLU A 142 3.04 -14.35 -5.34
CA GLU A 142 1.78 -14.63 -6.06
C GLU A 142 0.95 -15.73 -5.38
N GLU A 143 1.63 -16.78 -4.90
CA GLU A 143 0.96 -17.95 -4.34
C GLU A 143 0.53 -17.75 -2.90
N ASP A 144 1.40 -17.11 -2.09
CA ASP A 144 1.15 -16.88 -0.66
C ASP A 144 0.18 -15.71 -0.42
N PHE A 145 0.08 -14.76 -1.39
CA PHE A 145 -0.82 -13.60 -1.28
C PHE A 145 -1.84 -13.52 -2.43
N PRO A 146 -2.76 -14.48 -2.52
CA PRO A 146 -3.74 -14.52 -3.60
C PRO A 146 -4.62 -13.27 -3.61
N ILE A 147 -4.89 -12.75 -4.81
CA ILE A 147 -5.75 -11.58 -5.00
C ILE A 147 -7.20 -11.95 -4.68
N GLN A 148 -7.78 -11.28 -3.69
CA GLN A 148 -9.19 -11.38 -3.35
C GLN A 148 -9.98 -10.43 -4.25
N THR A 149 -11.09 -10.92 -4.78
CA THR A 149 -12.04 -10.16 -5.59
C THR A 149 -13.41 -10.18 -4.94
N THR A 150 -14.26 -9.25 -5.30
CA THR A 150 -15.63 -9.16 -4.78
C THR A 150 -16.62 -8.82 -5.90
N THR A 151 -17.86 -9.27 -5.74
CA THR A 151 -18.99 -8.84 -6.57
C THR A 151 -19.63 -7.54 -6.08
N PHE A 152 -19.17 -7.03 -4.94
CA PHE A 152 -19.63 -5.78 -4.35
C PHE A 152 -19.23 -4.59 -5.23
N ASN A 153 -20.14 -3.61 -5.42
CA ASN A 153 -19.82 -2.41 -6.16
C ASN A 153 -18.91 -1.49 -5.34
N LEU A 154 -17.62 -1.46 -5.70
CA LEU A 154 -16.59 -0.69 -4.99
C LEU A 154 -16.62 0.83 -5.32
N ARG A 155 -17.40 1.23 -6.34
CA ARG A 155 -17.39 2.60 -6.89
C ARG A 155 -18.49 3.48 -6.36
N GLU A 156 -19.57 2.86 -5.89
CA GLU A 156 -20.78 3.57 -5.44
C GLU A 156 -20.92 3.49 -3.91
N PRO A 157 -21.47 4.53 -3.28
CA PRO A 157 -21.90 4.45 -1.90
C PRO A 157 -22.99 3.38 -1.73
N PHE A 158 -22.97 2.68 -0.61
CA PHE A 158 -23.89 1.59 -0.28
C PHE A 158 -24.71 1.89 0.98
N ASP A 159 -25.85 1.27 1.09
CA ASP A 159 -26.81 1.48 2.17
C ASP A 159 -26.49 0.57 3.37
N VAL A 160 -26.54 1.13 4.57
CA VAL A 160 -26.45 0.41 5.84
C VAL A 160 -27.69 0.74 6.66
N THR A 161 -28.43 -0.30 7.04
CA THR A 161 -29.63 -0.17 7.90
C THR A 161 -29.23 -0.27 9.36
N LEU A 162 -29.53 0.76 10.13
CA LEU A 162 -29.31 0.82 11.57
C LEU A 162 -30.41 0.08 12.34
N LYS A 163 -30.19 -0.19 13.61
CA LYS A 163 -31.10 -0.94 14.50
C LYS A 163 -32.54 -0.41 14.51
N LYS A 164 -32.72 0.91 14.40
CA LYS A 164 -34.05 1.56 14.40
C LYS A 164 -34.69 1.65 13.01
N GLY A 165 -34.08 1.06 11.98
CA GLY A 165 -34.57 1.07 10.61
C GLY A 165 -34.14 2.30 9.79
N GLU A 166 -33.34 3.20 10.35
CA GLU A 166 -32.72 4.28 9.60
C GLU A 166 -31.72 3.71 8.59
N VAL A 167 -31.77 4.20 7.35
CA VAL A 167 -30.86 3.79 6.26
C VAL A 167 -29.93 4.95 5.93
N LEU A 168 -28.63 4.71 6.08
CA LEU A 168 -27.58 5.68 5.79
C LEU A 168 -26.65 5.15 4.70
N LYS A 169 -26.10 6.07 3.91
CA LYS A 169 -25.13 5.76 2.86
C LYS A 169 -23.70 5.86 3.38
N PHE A 170 -22.90 4.88 3.01
CA PHE A 170 -21.48 4.82 3.32
C PHE A 170 -20.65 4.59 2.07
N LYS A 171 -19.43 5.10 2.06
CA LYS A 171 -18.38 4.78 1.08
C LYS A 171 -17.36 3.85 1.68
N LEU A 172 -16.62 3.13 0.84
CA LEU A 172 -15.45 2.39 1.28
C LEU A 172 -14.32 3.34 1.72
N PRO A 173 -13.54 2.97 2.76
CA PRO A 173 -12.42 3.77 3.20
C PRO A 173 -11.32 3.82 2.14
N VAL A 174 -10.72 4.99 2.01
CA VAL A 174 -9.56 5.23 1.17
C VAL A 174 -8.32 5.50 2.02
N GLY A 175 -7.16 5.62 1.40
CA GLY A 175 -5.89 5.84 2.10
C GLY A 175 -5.91 7.03 3.04
N SER A 176 -6.51 8.16 2.64
CA SER A 176 -6.65 9.34 3.50
C SER A 176 -7.53 9.09 4.74
N ASP A 177 -8.53 8.20 4.63
CA ASP A 177 -9.37 7.80 5.77
C ASP A 177 -8.58 6.92 6.75
N ASN A 178 -7.77 5.98 6.24
CA ASN A 178 -6.89 5.14 7.05
C ASN A 178 -5.81 5.95 7.79
N ILE A 179 -5.24 6.96 7.13
CA ILE A 179 -4.28 7.88 7.75
C ILE A 179 -4.94 8.67 8.88
N ALA A 180 -6.17 9.15 8.67
CA ALA A 180 -6.91 9.84 9.72
C ALA A 180 -7.23 8.91 10.89
N MET A 181 -7.71 7.68 10.60
CA MET A 181 -7.97 6.65 11.60
C MET A 181 -6.74 6.32 12.44
N SER A 182 -5.56 6.21 11.83
CA SER A 182 -4.31 5.87 12.53
C SER A 182 -3.82 6.91 13.54
N LYS A 183 -4.46 8.09 13.59
CA LYS A 183 -4.21 9.12 14.60
C LYS A 183 -5.01 8.89 15.89
N GLY A 184 -5.96 7.96 15.89
CA GLY A 184 -6.74 7.62 17.07
C GLY A 184 -5.90 6.86 18.10
N GLU A 185 -5.96 7.28 19.36
CA GLU A 185 -5.19 6.71 20.48
C GLU A 185 -5.73 5.36 20.96
N SER A 186 -6.98 5.03 20.61
CA SER A 186 -7.63 3.78 20.98
C SER A 186 -8.42 3.21 19.80
N ILE A 187 -8.68 1.89 19.83
CA ILE A 187 -9.53 1.21 18.83
C ILE A 187 -10.91 1.87 18.73
N ALA A 188 -11.50 2.29 19.85
CA ALA A 188 -12.78 2.95 19.86
C ALA A 188 -12.75 4.31 19.15
N GLN A 189 -11.67 5.07 19.34
CA GLN A 189 -11.45 6.36 18.68
C GLN A 189 -11.15 6.18 17.20
N GLN A 190 -10.32 5.20 16.83
CA GLN A 190 -10.06 4.82 15.45
C GLN A 190 -11.35 4.45 14.70
N SER A 191 -12.22 3.65 15.36
CA SER A 191 -13.54 3.30 14.81
C SER A 191 -14.44 4.53 14.61
N THR A 192 -14.42 5.49 15.55
CA THR A 192 -15.16 6.75 15.42
C THR A 192 -14.70 7.55 14.20
N LEU A 193 -13.38 7.71 14.06
CA LEU A 193 -12.79 8.43 12.93
C LEU A 193 -13.13 7.75 11.59
N LEU A 194 -13.07 6.42 11.52
CA LEU A 194 -13.39 5.69 10.31
C LEU A 194 -14.88 5.82 9.93
N ILE A 195 -15.79 5.62 10.88
CA ILE A 195 -17.24 5.78 10.66
C ILE A 195 -17.56 7.20 10.18
N SER A 196 -17.03 8.21 10.84
CA SER A 196 -17.29 9.61 10.52
C SER A 196 -16.84 10.02 9.13
N ARG A 197 -15.78 9.40 8.63
CA ARG A 197 -15.22 9.70 7.31
C ARG A 197 -15.84 8.90 6.17
N CYS A 198 -16.43 7.75 6.49
CA CYS A 198 -17.09 6.90 5.49
C CYS A 198 -18.58 7.19 5.31
N VAL A 199 -19.26 7.87 6.26
CA VAL A 199 -20.66 8.25 6.10
C VAL A 199 -20.81 9.31 5.01
N VAL A 200 -21.83 9.13 4.15
CA VAL A 200 -22.17 10.06 3.05
C VAL A 200 -23.46 10.79 3.41
N TRP A 201 -23.35 12.06 3.76
CA TRP A 201 -24.50 12.89 4.10
C TRP A 201 -25.11 13.52 2.85
N LYS A 202 -26.45 13.58 2.80
CA LYS A 202 -27.16 14.28 1.73
C LYS A 202 -26.90 15.79 1.74
N ASP A 203 -26.71 16.36 2.93
CA ASP A 203 -26.63 17.80 3.17
C ASP A 203 -25.19 18.30 3.37
N HIS A 204 -24.18 17.56 2.92
CA HIS A 204 -22.75 17.93 3.03
C HIS A 204 -22.33 18.42 4.43
N LYS A 205 -22.76 17.71 5.48
CA LYS A 205 -22.39 18.01 6.86
C LYS A 205 -20.87 17.93 7.05
N ASP A 206 -20.34 18.79 7.89
CA ASP A 206 -18.90 18.83 8.14
C ASP A 206 -18.36 17.61 8.90
N SER A 207 -17.06 17.48 8.94
CA SER A 207 -16.38 16.33 9.57
C SER A 207 -16.59 16.31 11.10
N LEU A 208 -16.71 17.47 11.75
CA LEU A 208 -16.93 17.56 13.19
C LEU A 208 -18.34 17.06 13.55
N TYR A 209 -19.35 17.42 12.75
CA TYR A 209 -20.68 16.86 12.93
C TYR A 209 -20.68 15.35 12.78
N SER A 210 -20.02 14.82 11.76
CA SER A 210 -19.94 13.38 11.51
C SER A 210 -19.22 12.64 12.64
N GLU A 211 -18.17 13.21 13.21
CA GLU A 211 -17.45 12.62 14.33
C GLU A 211 -18.29 12.60 15.61
N GLU A 212 -18.98 13.69 15.94
CA GLU A 212 -19.84 13.75 17.10
C GLU A 212 -21.04 12.81 16.96
N TRP A 213 -21.63 12.74 15.77
CA TRP A 213 -22.68 11.76 15.48
C TRP A 213 -22.16 10.32 15.67
N ALA A 214 -20.97 9.98 15.15
CA ALA A 214 -20.40 8.66 15.28
C ALA A 214 -20.12 8.27 16.75
N LYS A 215 -19.74 9.22 17.60
CA LYS A 215 -19.56 9.02 19.05
C LYS A 215 -20.87 8.64 19.76
N ASN A 216 -21.98 9.22 19.30
CA ASN A 216 -23.30 9.03 19.90
C ASN A 216 -24.06 7.80 19.37
N LEU A 217 -23.50 7.06 18.40
CA LEU A 217 -24.11 5.82 17.92
C LEU A 217 -24.06 4.72 18.99
N GLY A 218 -25.13 3.93 19.06
CA GLY A 218 -25.14 2.70 19.85
C GLY A 218 -24.08 1.69 19.38
N LEU A 219 -23.52 0.89 20.28
CA LEU A 219 -22.46 -0.06 19.93
C LEU A 219 -22.87 -1.06 18.85
N GLN A 220 -24.15 -1.47 18.83
CA GLN A 220 -24.67 -2.38 17.80
C GLN A 220 -24.61 -1.73 16.41
N ASP A 221 -25.04 -0.47 16.29
CA ASP A 221 -25.01 0.26 15.02
C ASP A 221 -23.57 0.52 14.56
N ARG A 222 -22.67 0.87 15.50
CA ARG A 222 -21.23 0.99 15.21
C ARG A 222 -20.65 -0.30 14.63
N ASN A 223 -20.95 -1.44 15.26
CA ASN A 223 -20.46 -2.74 14.78
C ASN A 223 -21.04 -3.09 13.39
N THR A 224 -22.33 -2.80 13.17
CA THR A 224 -22.98 -3.01 11.86
C THR A 224 -22.31 -2.18 10.77
N ILE A 225 -22.07 -0.88 11.03
CA ILE A 225 -21.39 0.02 10.10
C ILE A 225 -19.96 -0.47 9.83
N LEU A 226 -19.16 -0.75 10.87
CA LEU A 226 -17.77 -1.20 10.72
C LEU A 226 -17.70 -2.51 9.92
N SER A 227 -18.59 -3.46 10.19
CA SER A 227 -18.67 -4.69 9.42
C SER A 227 -19.00 -4.46 7.95
N ALA A 228 -19.84 -3.48 7.65
CA ALA A 228 -20.22 -3.12 6.28
C ALA A 228 -19.07 -2.42 5.52
N ILE A 229 -18.38 -1.45 6.14
CA ILE A 229 -17.29 -0.71 5.51
C ILE A 229 -15.99 -1.53 5.38
N LEU A 230 -15.73 -2.46 6.30
CA LEU A 230 -14.53 -3.31 6.30
C LEU A 230 -14.79 -4.71 5.72
N GLY A 231 -16.06 -5.02 5.38
CA GLY A 231 -16.50 -6.31 4.87
C GLY A 231 -15.97 -6.66 3.48
N PRO A 232 -16.08 -5.76 2.50
CA PRO A 232 -15.58 -6.03 1.15
C PRO A 232 -14.05 -6.16 1.16
N LYS A 233 -13.58 -7.41 1.01
CA LYS A 233 -12.15 -7.69 0.96
C LYS A 233 -11.73 -7.79 -0.50
N VAL A 234 -10.80 -6.95 -0.89
CA VAL A 234 -10.21 -6.90 -2.23
C VAL A 234 -8.71 -6.67 -2.13
N GLY A 235 -8.00 -7.05 -3.20
CA GLY A 235 -6.54 -6.97 -3.25
C GLY A 235 -5.86 -8.20 -2.65
N PRO A 236 -4.54 -8.19 -2.49
CA PRO A 236 -3.80 -9.33 -1.98
C PRO A 236 -4.18 -9.63 -0.53
N LYS A 237 -4.43 -10.91 -0.26
CA LYS A 237 -4.69 -11.39 1.09
C LYS A 237 -3.36 -11.49 1.82
N LEU A 238 -3.07 -10.53 2.70
CA LEU A 238 -2.03 -10.72 3.71
C LEU A 238 -2.38 -11.93 4.58
N GLY A 239 -1.47 -12.86 4.69
CA GLY A 239 -1.66 -14.09 5.41
C GLY A 239 -0.47 -14.46 6.27
N GLU A 240 -0.66 -15.53 7.01
CA GLU A 240 0.42 -16.23 7.69
C GLU A 240 1.08 -17.17 6.68
N VAL A 241 2.40 -17.11 6.58
CA VAL A 241 3.18 -18.11 5.85
C VAL A 241 3.56 -19.21 6.84
N ASN A 242 3.14 -20.42 6.54
CA ASN A 242 3.37 -21.59 7.38
C ASN A 242 4.44 -22.47 6.76
N THR A 243 5.49 -22.81 7.53
CA THR A 243 6.53 -23.75 7.12
C THR A 243 6.94 -24.62 8.30
N GLN A 244 7.81 -25.59 8.07
CA GLN A 244 8.34 -26.45 9.13
C GLN A 244 9.84 -26.26 9.29
N CYS A 245 10.30 -26.31 10.52
CA CYS A 245 11.72 -26.26 10.84
C CYS A 245 12.46 -27.47 10.25
N ALA A 246 13.48 -27.24 9.46
CA ALA A 246 14.30 -28.27 8.86
C ALA A 246 15.02 -29.16 9.88
N THR A 247 15.23 -28.66 11.12
CA THR A 247 15.99 -29.39 12.16
C THR A 247 15.08 -30.18 13.11
N CYS A 248 13.95 -29.60 13.56
CA CYS A 248 13.11 -30.21 14.59
C CYS A 248 11.67 -30.46 14.15
N SER A 249 11.32 -30.14 12.90
CA SER A 249 9.98 -30.29 12.30
C SER A 249 8.86 -29.56 13.05
N ALA A 250 9.20 -28.62 13.95
CA ALA A 250 8.21 -27.74 14.56
C ALA A 250 7.64 -26.78 13.53
N ASP A 251 6.35 -26.45 13.62
CA ASP A 251 5.70 -25.49 12.75
C ASP A 251 6.26 -24.08 13.02
N ILE A 252 6.54 -23.37 11.94
CA ILE A 252 6.96 -21.97 11.94
C ILE A 252 5.84 -21.17 11.27
N VAL A 253 5.22 -20.27 12.03
CA VAL A 253 4.17 -19.37 11.55
C VAL A 253 4.76 -17.97 11.47
N ILE A 254 4.78 -17.41 10.28
CA ILE A 254 5.33 -16.07 10.03
C ILE A 254 4.19 -15.14 9.68
N ASN A 255 3.95 -14.16 10.56
CA ASN A 255 3.05 -13.06 10.25
C ASN A 255 3.78 -12.07 9.35
N VAL A 256 3.35 -12.00 8.11
CA VAL A 256 4.00 -11.17 7.10
C VAL A 256 3.34 -9.80 7.07
N ASP A 257 4.13 -8.75 7.17
CA ASP A 257 3.71 -7.40 6.84
C ASP A 257 4.48 -6.87 5.61
N TRP A 258 3.83 -6.00 4.84
CA TRP A 258 4.38 -5.52 3.57
C TRP A 258 5.68 -4.73 3.71
N VAL A 259 5.83 -3.98 4.81
CA VAL A 259 7.02 -3.15 5.04
C VAL A 259 8.20 -4.04 5.37
N SER A 260 8.01 -5.07 6.20
CA SER A 260 9.05 -6.06 6.49
C SER A 260 9.48 -6.81 5.23
N LEU A 261 8.54 -7.13 4.33
CA LEU A 261 8.88 -7.74 3.03
C LEU A 261 9.70 -6.83 2.13
N LEU A 262 9.54 -5.52 2.23
CA LEU A 262 10.27 -4.54 1.42
C LEU A 262 11.68 -4.26 1.94
N LEU A 263 11.85 -4.22 3.26
CA LEU A 263 13.08 -3.70 3.90
C LEU A 263 13.99 -4.80 4.46
N ALA A 264 13.56 -6.06 4.49
CA ALA A 264 14.31 -7.18 5.05
C ALA A 264 15.43 -7.71 4.15
#